data_cef9c5ae0e1f1124ebfa32668fa6a1db
#
_entry.id   cef9c5ae0e1f1124ebfa32668fa6a1db
#
_cell.length_a   1.000
_cell.length_b   1.000
_cell.length_c   1.000
_cell.angle_alpha   90.00
_cell.angle_beta   90.00
_cell.angle_gamma   90.00
#
_symmetry.space_group_name_H-M   'P 1'
#
loop_
_entity.id
_entity.type
_entity.pdbx_description
1 polymer ?
#
loop_
_entity_poly.entity_id
_entity_poly.type
_entity_poly.pdbx_seq_one_letter_code
_entity_poly.pdbx_strand_id
1 'polypeptide(L)'
;MVLAAGFMDLLDVTIVNVAVPSIRNDLHAEYSQLEWIIAAYVLAFAAVLITGGRLGDVYGRKRVFLTGMAGFTIASAACGLATDPTVLIGSRFAQGAMGALMVPQILAIIQTTFPKEERAKAIAVYSGVGGSASAVGLALGGLLVQADLFGLAWRPIFLVNIPVGIAGFIAAWFVMSDSKSATPPRLDPVGMVLAVSAVLLLVYPLTEGRRLDWPAWIFVMIGAAVAMFVAFLFYERGLARTGRSPLVDLGLFRSRPFAVGVGTWLLFWIAMGGFFLVWTLFMQGGLGWSPMRAGLTAALFAVGAGVGAGLSVGVLAARYGRQVLMIGALVNAAGFALYGAMGVRYGSEFTSWQMALPLVLTGAGFGMVVAPTLDLLLGQVPQREAGSASGLLNTGQQLGTALGVALVGVLFFTVLDRDSDLGVAAVTPEIRAELTLAGVPVQVQDQILAGFAACVHDRSAEDDPAVTPASCQSNPVGESVISRVLAEAGAEANAVNFAETFRYTLSYGAGMLLLVCLGFLALPKEAKLEQRVLEDDEPEIVTV
;
A
#
# COMPACT_ATOMS: atom_id res chain seq x y z
N MET A 1 -17.59 -12.83 -6.56
CA MET A 1 -16.92 -12.54 -7.84
C MET A 1 -16.21 -11.18 -7.82
N VAL A 2 -16.88 -10.03 -7.56
CA VAL A 2 -16.17 -8.71 -7.45
C VAL A 2 -15.11 -8.70 -6.36
N LEU A 3 -15.32 -9.39 -5.26
CA LEU A 3 -14.31 -9.57 -4.21
C LEU A 3 -13.11 -10.40 -4.66
N ALA A 4 -13.35 -11.42 -5.51
CA ALA A 4 -12.25 -12.21 -6.09
C ALA A 4 -11.36 -11.36 -7.01
N ALA A 5 -11.95 -10.41 -7.74
CA ALA A 5 -11.20 -9.47 -8.55
C ALA A 5 -10.32 -8.52 -7.71
N GLY A 6 -10.87 -7.97 -6.61
CA GLY A 6 -10.09 -7.15 -5.68
C GLY A 6 -9.01 -7.95 -4.95
N PHE A 7 -9.29 -9.20 -4.61
CA PHE A 7 -8.29 -10.11 -4.04
C PHE A 7 -7.15 -10.39 -5.01
N MET A 8 -7.49 -10.70 -6.27
CA MET A 8 -6.51 -10.99 -7.33
C MET A 8 -5.59 -9.80 -7.59
N ASP A 9 -6.13 -8.57 -7.63
CA ASP A 9 -5.37 -7.34 -7.81
C ASP A 9 -4.35 -7.11 -6.68
N LEU A 10 -4.79 -7.20 -5.43
CA LEU A 10 -3.93 -7.00 -4.26
C LEU A 10 -2.92 -8.15 -4.04
N LEU A 11 -3.33 -9.37 -4.37
CA LEU A 11 -2.42 -10.52 -4.38
C LEU A 11 -1.30 -10.31 -5.41
N ASP A 12 -1.64 -9.87 -6.61
CA ASP A 12 -0.68 -9.65 -7.70
C ASP A 12 0.38 -8.61 -7.35
N VAL A 13 0.00 -7.54 -6.65
CA VAL A 13 0.94 -6.50 -6.18
C VAL A 13 1.98 -7.08 -5.19
N THR A 14 1.56 -8.00 -4.34
CA THR A 14 2.42 -8.50 -3.25
C THR A 14 3.23 -9.76 -3.62
N ILE A 15 2.65 -10.62 -4.45
CA ILE A 15 3.23 -11.91 -4.82
C ILE A 15 4.54 -11.75 -5.61
N VAL A 16 4.67 -10.69 -6.42
CA VAL A 16 5.84 -10.40 -7.26
C VAL A 16 7.08 -10.14 -6.41
N ASN A 17 6.94 -9.48 -5.25
CA ASN A 17 8.07 -9.13 -4.39
C ASN A 17 8.87 -10.37 -3.92
N VAL A 18 8.20 -11.50 -3.72
CA VAL A 18 8.86 -12.76 -3.32
C VAL A 18 9.61 -13.40 -4.48
N ALA A 19 9.16 -13.17 -5.70
CA ALA A 19 9.71 -13.78 -6.90
C ALA A 19 10.92 -13.02 -7.49
N VAL A 20 11.20 -11.79 -7.02
CA VAL A 20 12.29 -10.94 -7.53
C VAL A 20 13.63 -11.68 -7.70
N PRO A 21 14.13 -12.44 -6.70
CA PRO A 21 15.40 -13.17 -6.86
C PRO A 21 15.33 -14.25 -7.96
N SER A 22 14.19 -14.94 -8.07
CA SER A 22 13.98 -15.98 -9.10
C SER A 22 13.88 -15.39 -10.49
N ILE A 23 13.18 -14.24 -10.65
CA ILE A 23 13.09 -13.47 -11.90
C ILE A 23 14.47 -13.00 -12.34
N ARG A 24 15.27 -12.45 -11.40
CA ARG A 24 16.64 -12.00 -11.67
C ARG A 24 17.49 -13.11 -12.26
N ASN A 25 17.47 -14.27 -11.64
CA ASN A 25 18.31 -15.40 -12.04
C ASN A 25 17.86 -16.00 -13.39
N ASP A 26 16.57 -16.11 -13.64
CA ASP A 26 16.02 -16.75 -14.84
C ASP A 26 16.09 -15.84 -16.08
N LEU A 27 15.77 -14.55 -15.92
CA LEU A 27 15.77 -13.57 -17.02
C LEU A 27 17.09 -12.79 -17.13
N HIS A 28 18.09 -13.06 -16.27
CA HIS A 28 19.34 -12.29 -16.15
C HIS A 28 19.08 -10.77 -16.07
N ALA A 29 18.02 -10.38 -15.33
CA ALA A 29 17.56 -9.02 -15.24
C ALA A 29 18.52 -8.15 -14.41
N GLU A 30 18.81 -6.95 -14.91
CA GLU A 30 19.49 -5.91 -14.14
C GLU A 30 18.61 -5.41 -12.98
N TYR A 31 19.23 -4.87 -11.93
CA TYR A 31 18.51 -4.38 -10.77
C TYR A 31 17.45 -3.34 -11.13
N SER A 32 17.80 -2.38 -11.99
CA SER A 32 16.88 -1.38 -12.53
C SER A 32 15.65 -1.96 -13.24
N GLN A 33 15.82 -3.07 -13.96
CA GLN A 33 14.72 -3.76 -14.63
C GLN A 33 13.78 -4.44 -13.65
N LEU A 34 14.31 -5.00 -12.54
CA LEU A 34 13.50 -5.59 -11.47
C LEU A 34 12.61 -4.54 -10.79
N GLU A 35 13.15 -3.37 -10.54
CA GLU A 35 12.37 -2.25 -10.01
C GLU A 35 11.27 -1.83 -10.98
N TRP A 36 11.56 -1.73 -12.28
CA TRP A 36 10.55 -1.42 -13.29
C TRP A 36 9.46 -2.48 -13.45
N ILE A 37 9.74 -3.76 -13.20
CA ILE A 37 8.73 -4.82 -13.16
C ILE A 37 7.66 -4.53 -12.09
N ILE A 38 8.07 -3.96 -10.95
CA ILE A 38 7.15 -3.57 -9.87
C ILE A 38 6.51 -2.20 -10.17
N ALA A 39 7.33 -1.21 -10.49
CA ALA A 39 6.90 0.18 -10.67
C ALA A 39 5.95 0.36 -11.86
N ALA A 40 6.16 -0.33 -12.98
CA ALA A 40 5.32 -0.22 -14.16
C ALA A 40 3.84 -0.53 -13.89
N TYR A 41 3.58 -1.55 -13.08
CA TYR A 41 2.23 -1.88 -12.64
C TYR A 41 1.61 -0.76 -11.83
N VAL A 42 2.29 -0.31 -10.77
CA VAL A 42 1.79 0.70 -9.84
C VAL A 42 1.53 2.03 -10.55
N LEU A 43 2.45 2.45 -11.41
CA LEU A 43 2.33 3.69 -12.20
C LEU A 43 1.14 3.64 -13.15
N ALA A 44 1.01 2.56 -13.94
CA ALA A 44 -0.11 2.39 -14.86
C ALA A 44 -1.45 2.32 -14.11
N PHE A 45 -1.48 1.59 -13.00
CA PHE A 45 -2.66 1.45 -12.15
C PHE A 45 -3.09 2.82 -11.59
N ALA A 46 -2.20 3.56 -10.94
CA ALA A 46 -2.48 4.87 -10.38
C ALA A 46 -2.97 5.87 -11.45
N ALA A 47 -2.32 5.88 -12.61
CA ALA A 47 -2.65 6.78 -13.71
C ALA A 47 -4.07 6.58 -14.27
N VAL A 48 -4.52 5.32 -14.38
CA VAL A 48 -5.78 4.98 -15.06
C VAL A 48 -6.98 4.94 -14.10
N LEU A 49 -6.78 4.92 -12.77
CA LEU A 49 -7.85 4.74 -11.77
C LEU A 49 -9.04 5.71 -11.92
N ILE A 50 -8.79 7.02 -12.00
CA ILE A 50 -9.86 8.02 -12.14
C ILE A 50 -10.61 7.84 -13.45
N THR A 51 -9.84 7.64 -14.54
CA THR A 51 -10.37 7.38 -15.86
C THR A 51 -11.20 6.10 -15.89
N GLY A 52 -10.71 5.02 -15.26
CA GLY A 52 -11.40 3.75 -15.13
C GLY A 52 -12.76 3.88 -14.46
N GLY A 53 -12.82 4.61 -13.35
CA GLY A 53 -14.09 4.91 -12.67
C GLY A 53 -15.08 5.62 -13.58
N ARG A 54 -14.64 6.66 -14.30
CA ARG A 54 -15.48 7.42 -15.21
C ARG A 54 -15.97 6.61 -16.42
N LEU A 55 -15.12 5.75 -16.96
CA LEU A 55 -15.51 4.84 -18.05
C LEU A 55 -16.66 3.91 -17.63
N GLY A 56 -16.66 3.46 -16.37
CA GLY A 56 -17.77 2.67 -15.81
C GLY A 56 -19.11 3.41 -15.79
N ASP A 57 -19.11 4.67 -15.43
CA ASP A 57 -20.33 5.50 -15.43
C ASP A 57 -20.86 5.75 -16.85
N VAL A 58 -19.97 5.88 -17.86
CA VAL A 58 -20.31 6.16 -19.26
C VAL A 58 -20.73 4.89 -20.01
N TYR A 59 -19.91 3.84 -19.98
CA TYR A 59 -20.11 2.64 -20.80
C TYR A 59 -20.85 1.51 -20.08
N GLY A 60 -21.06 1.64 -18.77
CA GLY A 60 -21.65 0.64 -17.90
C GLY A 60 -20.60 -0.12 -17.10
N ARG A 61 -20.87 -0.26 -15.80
CA ARG A 61 -19.93 -0.83 -14.83
C ARG A 61 -19.58 -2.28 -15.12
N LYS A 62 -20.59 -3.09 -15.52
CA LYS A 62 -20.38 -4.49 -15.93
C LYS A 62 -19.40 -4.59 -17.10
N ARG A 63 -19.58 -3.80 -18.14
CA ARG A 63 -18.74 -3.87 -19.34
C ARG A 63 -17.30 -3.48 -19.03
N VAL A 64 -17.09 -2.38 -18.32
CA VAL A 64 -15.74 -1.91 -17.96
C VAL A 64 -15.07 -2.88 -17.00
N PHE A 65 -15.79 -3.44 -16.02
CA PHE A 65 -15.30 -4.49 -15.14
C PHE A 65 -14.85 -5.74 -15.91
N LEU A 66 -15.67 -6.24 -16.84
CA LEU A 66 -15.34 -7.40 -17.66
C LEU A 66 -14.15 -7.14 -18.58
N THR A 67 -14.07 -5.94 -19.18
CA THR A 67 -12.93 -5.55 -20.02
C THR A 67 -11.65 -5.50 -19.19
N GLY A 68 -11.69 -4.88 -18.00
CA GLY A 68 -10.58 -4.84 -17.05
C GLY A 68 -10.14 -6.24 -16.63
N MET A 69 -11.07 -7.10 -16.25
CA MET A 69 -10.78 -8.48 -15.82
C MET A 69 -10.19 -9.33 -16.96
N ALA A 70 -10.75 -9.26 -18.17
CA ALA A 70 -10.22 -9.97 -19.33
C ALA A 70 -8.81 -9.48 -19.67
N GLY A 71 -8.62 -8.14 -19.75
CA GLY A 71 -7.33 -7.53 -20.03
C GLY A 71 -6.27 -7.85 -18.96
N PHE A 72 -6.65 -7.80 -17.68
CA PHE A 72 -5.77 -8.18 -16.57
C PHE A 72 -5.34 -9.66 -16.68
N THR A 73 -6.28 -10.56 -16.96
CA THR A 73 -6.00 -11.99 -17.12
C THR A 73 -5.07 -12.27 -18.29
N ILE A 74 -5.30 -11.61 -19.43
CA ILE A 74 -4.44 -11.71 -20.63
C ILE A 74 -3.04 -11.15 -20.34
N ALA A 75 -2.96 -9.97 -19.72
CA ALA A 75 -1.68 -9.37 -19.33
C ALA A 75 -0.92 -10.23 -18.31
N SER A 76 -1.63 -10.86 -17.37
CA SER A 76 -1.04 -11.82 -16.42
C SER A 76 -0.48 -13.06 -17.12
N ALA A 77 -1.18 -13.58 -18.13
CA ALA A 77 -0.65 -14.65 -18.99
C ALA A 77 0.62 -14.19 -19.73
N ALA A 78 0.62 -12.96 -20.27
CA ALA A 78 1.80 -12.40 -20.93
C ALA A 78 2.99 -12.23 -19.95
N CYS A 79 2.74 -11.81 -18.69
CA CYS A 79 3.76 -11.79 -17.64
C CYS A 79 4.35 -13.19 -17.40
N GLY A 80 3.50 -14.21 -17.22
CA GLY A 80 3.94 -15.59 -16.98
C GLY A 80 4.64 -16.24 -18.18
N LEU A 81 4.46 -15.72 -19.39
CA LEU A 81 5.11 -16.18 -20.62
C LEU A 81 6.30 -15.30 -21.05
N ALA A 82 6.66 -14.30 -20.26
CA ALA A 82 7.75 -13.40 -20.61
C ALA A 82 9.10 -14.12 -20.69
N THR A 83 9.85 -13.82 -21.75
CA THR A 83 11.17 -14.41 -22.06
C THR A 83 12.32 -13.45 -21.78
N ASP A 84 12.01 -12.16 -21.59
CA ASP A 84 12.98 -11.13 -21.25
C ASP A 84 12.36 -10.07 -20.33
N PRO A 85 13.18 -9.28 -19.60
CA PRO A 85 12.68 -8.28 -18.66
C PRO A 85 11.81 -7.19 -19.31
N THR A 86 12.08 -6.79 -20.56
CA THR A 86 11.35 -5.71 -21.24
C THR A 86 9.91 -6.12 -21.54
N VAL A 87 9.72 -7.37 -21.99
CA VAL A 87 8.39 -7.95 -22.21
C VAL A 87 7.63 -8.04 -20.89
N LEU A 88 8.31 -8.43 -19.81
CA LEU A 88 7.69 -8.50 -18.49
C LEU A 88 7.26 -7.10 -17.99
N ILE A 89 8.11 -6.08 -18.12
CA ILE A 89 7.79 -4.68 -17.77
C ILE A 89 6.57 -4.18 -18.57
N GLY A 90 6.57 -4.38 -19.90
CA GLY A 90 5.45 -3.97 -20.75
C GLY A 90 4.15 -4.68 -20.37
N SER A 91 4.22 -5.97 -20.07
CA SER A 91 3.08 -6.77 -19.62
C SER A 91 2.55 -6.31 -18.26
N ARG A 92 3.44 -5.95 -17.32
CA ARG A 92 3.10 -5.37 -16.02
C ARG A 92 2.39 -4.01 -16.16
N PHE A 93 2.88 -3.16 -17.07
CA PHE A 93 2.22 -1.90 -17.38
C PHE A 93 0.79 -2.11 -17.89
N ALA A 94 0.61 -3.02 -18.85
CA ALA A 94 -0.71 -3.39 -19.36
C ALA A 94 -1.61 -3.98 -18.26
N GLN A 95 -1.07 -4.84 -17.41
CA GLN A 95 -1.79 -5.47 -16.30
C GLN A 95 -2.26 -4.41 -15.28
N GLY A 96 -1.41 -3.47 -14.89
CA GLY A 96 -1.78 -2.35 -14.00
C GLY A 96 -2.88 -1.46 -14.59
N ALA A 97 -2.80 -1.11 -15.87
CA ALA A 97 -3.83 -0.33 -16.55
C ALA A 97 -5.19 -1.06 -16.59
N MET A 98 -5.19 -2.38 -16.82
CA MET A 98 -6.42 -3.18 -16.84
C MET A 98 -6.98 -3.39 -15.41
N GLY A 99 -6.14 -3.56 -14.40
CA GLY A 99 -6.54 -3.55 -12.99
C GLY A 99 -7.24 -2.26 -12.60
N ALA A 100 -6.72 -1.12 -13.04
CA ALA A 100 -7.31 0.19 -12.79
C ALA A 100 -8.67 0.42 -13.48
N LEU A 101 -9.00 -0.30 -14.54
CA LEU A 101 -10.35 -0.34 -15.10
C LEU A 101 -11.30 -1.16 -14.24
N MET A 102 -10.81 -2.24 -13.64
CA MET A 102 -11.61 -3.22 -12.89
C MET A 102 -11.91 -2.76 -11.45
N VAL A 103 -10.91 -2.30 -10.71
CA VAL A 103 -11.00 -2.06 -9.26
C VAL A 103 -12.00 -0.98 -8.87
N PRO A 104 -12.08 0.20 -9.52
CA PRO A 104 -13.09 1.20 -9.18
C PRO A 104 -14.52 0.71 -9.38
N GLN A 105 -14.72 -0.24 -10.31
CA GLN A 105 -16.05 -0.80 -10.54
C GLN A 105 -16.54 -1.64 -9.37
N ILE A 106 -15.64 -2.24 -8.58
CA ILE A 106 -16.00 -3.07 -7.42
C ILE A 106 -16.83 -2.26 -6.42
N LEU A 107 -16.30 -1.11 -5.97
CA LEU A 107 -17.00 -0.23 -5.05
C LEU A 107 -18.25 0.38 -5.67
N ALA A 108 -18.19 0.78 -6.95
CA ALA A 108 -19.34 1.31 -7.67
C ALA A 108 -20.47 0.27 -7.82
N ILE A 109 -20.14 -0.99 -8.07
CA ILE A 109 -21.10 -2.10 -8.14
C ILE A 109 -21.69 -2.38 -6.76
N ILE A 110 -20.87 -2.40 -5.70
CA ILE A 110 -21.37 -2.55 -4.32
C ILE A 110 -22.37 -1.43 -4.00
N GLN A 111 -22.03 -0.19 -4.34
CA GLN A 111 -22.87 0.98 -4.08
C GLN A 111 -24.24 0.90 -4.80
N THR A 112 -24.28 0.33 -6.00
CA THR A 112 -25.50 0.31 -6.82
C THR A 112 -26.31 -0.97 -6.72
N THR A 113 -25.70 -2.07 -6.29
CA THR A 113 -26.37 -3.39 -6.21
C THR A 113 -26.94 -3.65 -4.83
N PHE A 114 -26.27 -3.21 -3.78
CA PHE A 114 -26.71 -3.47 -2.41
C PHE A 114 -27.56 -2.32 -1.85
N PRO A 115 -28.71 -2.64 -1.19
CA PRO A 115 -29.48 -1.66 -0.45
C PRO A 115 -28.63 -1.03 0.67
N LYS A 116 -29.03 0.16 1.13
CA LYS A 116 -28.25 0.94 2.11
C LYS A 116 -27.86 0.14 3.36
N GLU A 117 -28.76 -0.70 3.84
CA GLU A 117 -28.61 -1.51 5.06
C GLU A 117 -27.56 -2.63 4.92
N GLU A 118 -27.34 -3.13 3.71
CA GLU A 118 -26.40 -4.21 3.42
C GLU A 118 -25.07 -3.73 2.86
N ARG A 119 -25.02 -2.50 2.33
CA ARG A 119 -23.84 -1.92 1.67
C ARG A 119 -22.63 -1.90 2.59
N ALA A 120 -22.83 -1.45 3.84
CA ALA A 120 -21.78 -1.37 4.82
C ALA A 120 -21.15 -2.75 5.11
N LYS A 121 -21.97 -3.83 5.13
CA LYS A 121 -21.47 -5.21 5.28
C LYS A 121 -20.66 -5.63 4.05
N ALA A 122 -21.12 -5.31 2.85
CA ALA A 122 -20.42 -5.64 1.61
C ALA A 122 -19.05 -4.92 1.54
N ILE A 123 -18.98 -3.65 1.94
CA ILE A 123 -17.74 -2.87 2.02
C ILE A 123 -16.81 -3.45 3.11
N ALA A 124 -17.34 -3.87 4.26
CA ALA A 124 -16.55 -4.50 5.33
C ALA A 124 -15.90 -5.81 4.85
N VAL A 125 -16.66 -6.65 4.13
CA VAL A 125 -16.13 -7.89 3.53
C VAL A 125 -15.06 -7.56 2.48
N TYR A 126 -15.30 -6.56 1.63
CA TYR A 126 -14.29 -6.09 0.65
C TYR A 126 -13.00 -5.66 1.33
N SER A 127 -13.10 -4.85 2.40
CA SER A 127 -11.92 -4.37 3.16
C SER A 127 -11.19 -5.52 3.86
N GLY A 128 -11.92 -6.49 4.41
CA GLY A 128 -11.34 -7.69 5.04
C GLY A 128 -10.61 -8.59 4.04
N VAL A 129 -11.20 -8.78 2.85
CA VAL A 129 -10.58 -9.52 1.74
C VAL A 129 -9.31 -8.81 1.28
N GLY A 130 -9.34 -7.47 1.18
CA GLY A 130 -8.17 -6.66 0.84
C GLY A 130 -7.03 -6.82 1.83
N GLY A 131 -7.32 -6.76 3.13
CA GLY A 131 -6.32 -6.97 4.18
C GLY A 131 -5.68 -8.37 4.14
N SER A 132 -6.48 -9.41 3.82
CA SER A 132 -5.97 -10.79 3.73
C SER A 132 -5.16 -11.05 2.46
N ALA A 133 -5.48 -10.39 1.36
CA ALA A 133 -4.85 -10.60 0.06
C ALA A 133 -3.32 -10.36 0.10
N SER A 134 -2.87 -9.33 0.82
CA SER A 134 -1.45 -9.00 0.94
C SER A 134 -0.67 -10.09 1.69
N ALA A 135 -1.22 -10.64 2.78
CA ALA A 135 -0.60 -11.71 3.53
C ALA A 135 -0.57 -13.02 2.73
N VAL A 136 -1.70 -13.36 2.09
CA VAL A 136 -1.81 -14.55 1.24
C VAL A 136 -0.88 -14.45 0.03
N GLY A 137 -0.72 -13.23 -0.57
CA GLY A 137 0.15 -13.00 -1.70
C GLY A 137 1.61 -13.34 -1.40
N LEU A 138 2.14 -12.88 -0.27
CA LEU A 138 3.51 -13.21 0.15
C LEU A 138 3.69 -14.71 0.43
N ALA A 139 2.75 -15.33 1.16
CA ALA A 139 2.82 -16.74 1.50
C ALA A 139 2.67 -17.64 0.25
N LEU A 140 1.67 -17.34 -0.59
CA LEU A 140 1.42 -18.09 -1.82
C LEU A 140 2.57 -17.92 -2.82
N GLY A 141 3.12 -16.70 -2.94
CA GLY A 141 4.29 -16.42 -3.77
C GLY A 141 5.49 -17.24 -3.38
N GLY A 142 5.81 -17.27 -2.08
CA GLY A 142 6.89 -18.12 -1.56
C GLY A 142 6.66 -19.58 -1.83
N LEU A 143 5.44 -20.08 -1.62
CA LEU A 143 5.09 -21.47 -1.88
C LEU A 143 5.23 -21.83 -3.37
N LEU A 144 4.69 -20.98 -4.28
CA LEU A 144 4.72 -21.23 -5.73
C LEU A 144 6.14 -21.23 -6.28
N VAL A 145 6.98 -20.28 -5.82
CA VAL A 145 8.38 -20.20 -6.24
C VAL A 145 9.19 -21.39 -5.70
N GLN A 146 8.99 -21.78 -4.43
CA GLN A 146 9.70 -22.93 -3.84
C GLN A 146 9.26 -24.27 -4.43
N ALA A 147 7.96 -24.41 -4.76
CA ALA A 147 7.45 -25.65 -5.32
C ALA A 147 7.90 -25.89 -6.76
N ASP A 148 8.42 -24.88 -7.44
CA ASP A 148 8.90 -24.94 -8.83
C ASP A 148 8.00 -25.77 -9.74
N LEU A 149 6.70 -25.47 -9.72
CA LEU A 149 5.68 -26.25 -10.41
C LEU A 149 6.02 -26.38 -11.91
N PHE A 150 6.26 -27.60 -12.35
CA PHE A 150 6.58 -27.97 -13.74
C PHE A 150 7.90 -27.36 -14.27
N GLY A 151 8.82 -26.93 -13.39
CA GLY A 151 10.06 -26.26 -13.79
C GLY A 151 9.84 -24.84 -14.33
N LEU A 152 8.72 -24.19 -13.94
CA LEU A 152 8.36 -22.86 -14.39
C LEU A 152 8.90 -21.73 -13.48
N ALA A 153 9.66 -22.08 -12.45
CA ALA A 153 10.29 -21.17 -11.51
C ALA A 153 9.29 -20.13 -10.94
N TRP A 154 9.46 -18.85 -11.25
CA TRP A 154 8.61 -17.75 -10.78
C TRP A 154 7.29 -17.57 -11.56
N ARG A 155 7.18 -18.11 -12.77
CA ARG A 155 6.04 -17.89 -13.69
C ARG A 155 4.67 -18.24 -13.10
N PRO A 156 4.53 -19.29 -12.24
CA PRO A 156 3.25 -19.64 -11.62
C PRO A 156 2.62 -18.51 -10.80
N ILE A 157 3.40 -17.52 -10.29
CA ILE A 157 2.84 -16.37 -9.55
C ILE A 157 1.89 -15.51 -10.39
N PHE A 158 2.13 -15.43 -11.70
CA PHE A 158 1.26 -14.75 -12.65
C PHE A 158 0.17 -15.69 -13.20
N LEU A 159 0.55 -16.93 -13.52
CA LEU A 159 -0.37 -17.91 -14.10
C LEU A 159 -1.53 -18.26 -13.17
N VAL A 160 -1.37 -18.13 -11.85
CA VAL A 160 -2.45 -18.36 -10.86
C VAL A 160 -3.63 -17.41 -11.05
N ASN A 161 -3.42 -16.23 -11.63
CA ASN A 161 -4.47 -15.28 -11.94
C ASN A 161 -5.37 -15.74 -13.10
N ILE A 162 -4.90 -16.64 -13.97
CA ILE A 162 -5.67 -17.09 -15.14
C ILE A 162 -6.93 -17.85 -14.75
N PRO A 163 -6.87 -18.95 -13.96
CA PRO A 163 -8.08 -19.66 -13.57
C PRO A 163 -9.04 -18.80 -12.75
N VAL A 164 -8.50 -17.93 -11.87
CA VAL A 164 -9.31 -17.02 -11.06
C VAL A 164 -10.00 -15.96 -11.94
N GLY A 165 -9.25 -15.38 -12.89
CA GLY A 165 -9.76 -14.38 -13.82
C GLY A 165 -10.82 -14.95 -14.78
N ILE A 166 -10.60 -16.15 -15.33
CA ILE A 166 -11.59 -16.82 -16.18
C ILE A 166 -12.86 -17.14 -15.39
N ALA A 167 -12.74 -17.76 -14.22
CA ALA A 167 -13.88 -18.08 -13.38
C ALA A 167 -14.65 -16.81 -12.95
N GLY A 168 -13.91 -15.75 -12.55
CA GLY A 168 -14.48 -14.46 -12.20
C GLY A 168 -15.18 -13.79 -13.37
N PHE A 169 -14.60 -13.84 -14.57
CA PHE A 169 -15.19 -13.30 -15.80
C PHE A 169 -16.50 -14.02 -16.15
N ILE A 170 -16.50 -15.35 -16.17
CA ILE A 170 -17.69 -16.16 -16.45
C ILE A 170 -18.77 -15.86 -15.42
N ALA A 171 -18.45 -15.89 -14.14
CA ALA A 171 -19.39 -15.58 -13.07
C ALA A 171 -19.98 -14.17 -13.21
N ALA A 172 -19.13 -13.17 -13.50
CA ALA A 172 -19.57 -11.79 -13.70
C ALA A 172 -20.46 -11.63 -14.94
N TRP A 173 -20.13 -12.33 -16.02
CA TRP A 173 -20.91 -12.30 -17.25
C TRP A 173 -22.38 -12.72 -17.01
N PHE A 174 -22.59 -13.80 -16.26
CA PHE A 174 -23.93 -14.35 -16.03
C PHE A 174 -24.68 -13.69 -14.85
N VAL A 175 -23.97 -13.32 -13.79
CA VAL A 175 -24.61 -12.86 -12.54
C VAL A 175 -24.79 -11.35 -12.50
N MET A 176 -23.87 -10.56 -13.11
CA MET A 176 -23.97 -9.11 -13.03
C MET A 176 -25.03 -8.56 -13.98
N SER A 177 -25.90 -7.71 -13.42
CA SER A 177 -26.79 -6.87 -14.22
C SER A 177 -26.03 -5.68 -14.79
N ASP A 178 -26.36 -5.25 -16.00
CA ASP A 178 -25.76 -4.03 -16.58
C ASP A 178 -26.36 -2.81 -15.87
N SER A 179 -25.51 -2.03 -15.20
CA SER A 179 -25.93 -0.80 -14.55
C SER A 179 -25.23 0.38 -15.25
N LYS A 180 -26.03 1.18 -15.92
CA LYS A 180 -25.60 2.42 -16.55
C LYS A 180 -26.23 3.61 -15.82
N SER A 181 -25.56 4.74 -15.85
CA SER A 181 -26.22 5.99 -15.50
C SER A 181 -27.37 6.25 -16.49
N ALA A 182 -28.54 6.63 -15.99
CA ALA A 182 -29.69 7.00 -16.83
C ALA A 182 -29.36 8.19 -17.74
N THR A 183 -28.48 9.08 -17.30
CA THR A 183 -27.91 10.19 -18.06
C THR A 183 -26.39 10.04 -18.08
N PRO A 184 -25.83 9.25 -19.05
CA PRO A 184 -24.40 9.01 -19.07
C PRO A 184 -23.65 10.32 -19.28
N PRO A 185 -22.70 10.63 -18.40
CA PRO A 185 -21.88 11.83 -18.52
C PRO A 185 -20.99 11.73 -19.77
N ARG A 186 -20.70 12.85 -20.40
CA ARG A 186 -19.76 12.90 -21.51
C ARG A 186 -18.33 12.63 -21.02
N LEU A 187 -17.54 11.96 -21.85
CA LEU A 187 -16.11 11.81 -21.59
C LEU A 187 -15.41 13.17 -21.71
N ASP A 188 -14.47 13.39 -20.83
CA ASP A 188 -13.58 14.55 -20.83
C ASP A 188 -12.13 14.11 -21.09
N PRO A 189 -11.70 13.98 -22.37
CA PRO A 189 -10.34 13.53 -22.68
C PRO A 189 -9.27 14.48 -22.15
N VAL A 190 -9.54 15.79 -22.08
CA VAL A 190 -8.57 16.78 -21.59
C VAL A 190 -8.38 16.62 -20.09
N GLY A 191 -9.47 16.54 -19.32
CA GLY A 191 -9.41 16.27 -17.88
C GLY A 191 -8.71 14.95 -17.58
N MET A 192 -8.97 13.89 -18.39
CA MET A 192 -8.28 12.59 -18.26
C MET A 192 -6.78 12.72 -18.46
N VAL A 193 -6.32 13.39 -19.53
CA VAL A 193 -4.89 13.60 -19.79
C VAL A 193 -4.23 14.40 -18.67
N LEU A 194 -4.88 15.48 -18.20
CA LEU A 194 -4.37 16.30 -17.10
C LEU A 194 -4.25 15.48 -15.81
N ALA A 195 -5.27 14.71 -15.46
CA ALA A 195 -5.27 13.87 -14.25
C ALA A 195 -4.19 12.77 -14.33
N VAL A 196 -4.13 12.03 -15.45
CA VAL A 196 -3.11 11.00 -15.68
C VAL A 196 -1.70 11.57 -15.60
N SER A 197 -1.46 12.70 -16.27
CA SER A 197 -0.14 13.36 -16.26
C SER A 197 0.24 13.85 -14.87
N ALA A 198 -0.70 14.46 -14.12
CA ALA A 198 -0.45 14.91 -12.75
C ALA A 198 -0.08 13.74 -11.83
N VAL A 199 -0.80 12.62 -11.92
CA VAL A 199 -0.52 11.41 -11.13
C VAL A 199 0.83 10.81 -11.48
N LEU A 200 1.14 10.64 -12.78
CA LEU A 200 2.43 10.09 -13.21
C LEU A 200 3.61 10.98 -12.81
N LEU A 201 3.48 12.31 -13.00
CA LEU A 201 4.51 13.28 -12.60
C LEU A 201 4.71 13.34 -11.09
N LEU A 202 3.75 12.89 -10.28
CA LEU A 202 3.89 12.81 -8.82
C LEU A 202 4.37 11.44 -8.36
N VAL A 203 3.75 10.36 -8.83
CA VAL A 203 4.03 9.01 -8.33
C VAL A 203 5.42 8.54 -8.74
N TYR A 204 5.83 8.77 -10.01
CA TYR A 204 7.15 8.37 -10.49
C TYR A 204 8.31 8.93 -9.65
N PRO A 205 8.43 10.26 -9.42
CA PRO A 205 9.51 10.78 -8.59
C PRO A 205 9.43 10.36 -7.11
N LEU A 206 8.23 10.07 -6.60
CA LEU A 206 8.09 9.57 -5.22
C LEU A 206 8.55 8.12 -5.07
N THR A 207 8.38 7.29 -6.10
CA THR A 207 8.84 5.89 -6.07
C THR A 207 10.33 5.75 -6.36
N GLU A 208 10.85 6.53 -7.31
CA GLU A 208 12.23 6.42 -7.79
C GLU A 208 13.20 7.42 -7.13
N GLY A 209 12.66 8.45 -6.45
CA GLY A 209 13.44 9.58 -5.96
C GLY A 209 14.60 9.19 -5.08
N ARG A 210 14.38 8.27 -4.16
CA ARG A 210 15.41 7.77 -3.26
C ARG A 210 16.50 7.01 -4.01
N ARG A 211 16.14 6.07 -4.88
CA ARG A 211 17.07 5.28 -5.69
C ARG A 211 18.00 6.16 -6.54
N LEU A 212 17.46 7.27 -7.01
CA LEU A 212 18.20 8.22 -7.84
C LEU A 212 18.92 9.32 -7.02
N ASP A 213 18.94 9.19 -5.69
CA ASP A 213 19.53 10.17 -4.77
C ASP A 213 18.96 11.59 -4.94
N TRP A 214 17.65 11.69 -5.15
CA TRP A 214 16.88 12.94 -5.24
C TRP A 214 17.49 14.01 -6.14
N PRO A 215 17.83 13.73 -7.41
CA PRO A 215 18.41 14.73 -8.30
C PRO A 215 17.42 15.89 -8.53
N ALA A 216 17.93 17.08 -8.84
CA ALA A 216 17.12 18.30 -8.95
C ALA A 216 15.93 18.20 -9.91
N TRP A 217 16.03 17.41 -10.99
CA TRP A 217 14.93 17.22 -11.94
C TRP A 217 13.71 16.51 -11.33
N ILE A 218 13.88 15.68 -10.28
CA ILE A 218 12.79 15.04 -9.53
C ILE A 218 11.92 16.11 -8.86
N PHE A 219 12.51 17.11 -8.23
CA PHE A 219 11.77 18.24 -7.63
C PHE A 219 11.05 19.07 -8.70
N VAL A 220 11.65 19.21 -9.87
CA VAL A 220 10.99 19.86 -11.03
C VAL A 220 9.77 19.06 -11.46
N MET A 221 9.85 17.71 -11.51
CA MET A 221 8.68 16.85 -11.80
C MET A 221 7.58 16.98 -10.75
N ILE A 222 7.93 17.00 -9.47
CA ILE A 222 6.95 17.22 -8.38
C ILE A 222 6.30 18.60 -8.52
N GLY A 223 7.08 19.65 -8.81
CA GLY A 223 6.55 20.98 -9.09
C GLY A 223 5.62 21.01 -10.31
N ALA A 224 5.99 20.32 -11.38
CA ALA A 224 5.15 20.16 -12.56
C ALA A 224 3.86 19.36 -12.27
N ALA A 225 3.92 18.34 -11.42
CA ALA A 225 2.75 17.60 -10.96
C ALA A 225 1.75 18.51 -10.22
N VAL A 226 2.25 19.34 -9.29
CA VAL A 226 1.41 20.32 -8.57
C VAL A 226 0.79 21.32 -9.54
N ALA A 227 1.58 21.87 -10.47
CA ALA A 227 1.08 22.80 -11.49
C ALA A 227 0.02 22.13 -12.38
N MET A 228 0.23 20.86 -12.78
CA MET A 228 -0.73 20.10 -13.58
C MET A 228 -2.02 19.81 -12.80
N PHE A 229 -1.91 19.50 -11.49
CA PHE A 229 -3.06 19.29 -10.62
C PHE A 229 -3.88 20.58 -10.46
N VAL A 230 -3.22 21.72 -10.28
CA VAL A 230 -3.86 23.03 -10.23
C VAL A 230 -4.54 23.36 -11.56
N ALA A 231 -3.87 23.12 -12.69
CA ALA A 231 -4.46 23.30 -14.02
C ALA A 231 -5.70 22.40 -14.21
N PHE A 232 -5.63 21.14 -13.78
CA PHE A 232 -6.77 20.22 -13.77
C PHE A 232 -7.95 20.78 -12.97
N LEU A 233 -7.74 21.27 -11.74
CA LEU A 233 -8.80 21.85 -10.91
C LEU A 233 -9.44 23.09 -11.54
N PHE A 234 -8.65 23.97 -12.17
CA PHE A 234 -9.19 25.13 -12.87
C PHE A 234 -9.97 24.73 -14.11
N TYR A 235 -9.47 23.75 -14.87
CA TYR A 235 -10.14 23.22 -16.04
C TYR A 235 -11.50 22.60 -15.68
N GLU A 236 -11.55 21.71 -14.67
CA GLU A 236 -12.76 21.07 -14.17
C GLU A 236 -13.81 22.10 -13.69
N ARG A 237 -13.35 23.14 -12.95
CA ARG A 237 -14.23 24.26 -12.55
C ARG A 237 -14.78 25.02 -13.75
N GLY A 238 -13.97 25.26 -14.77
CA GLY A 238 -14.38 25.88 -16.01
C GLY A 238 -15.44 25.05 -16.73
N LEU A 239 -15.19 23.73 -16.83
CA LEU A 239 -16.08 22.79 -17.49
C LEU A 239 -17.46 22.72 -16.79
N ALA A 240 -17.47 22.63 -15.45
CA ALA A 240 -18.68 22.60 -14.65
C ALA A 240 -19.53 23.89 -14.85
N ARG A 241 -18.90 25.07 -15.01
CA ARG A 241 -19.60 26.33 -15.27
C ARG A 241 -20.28 26.37 -16.64
N THR A 242 -19.81 25.60 -17.60
CA THR A 242 -20.41 25.51 -18.95
C THR A 242 -21.51 24.46 -19.05
N GLY A 243 -21.91 23.84 -17.93
CA GLY A 243 -22.93 22.78 -17.90
C GLY A 243 -22.45 21.44 -18.52
N ARG A 244 -21.16 21.31 -18.79
CA ARG A 244 -20.56 20.03 -19.22
C ARG A 244 -20.23 19.16 -18.00
N SER A 245 -20.22 17.87 -18.18
CA SER A 245 -19.90 16.91 -17.11
C SER A 245 -18.39 16.85 -16.86
N PRO A 246 -17.87 17.32 -15.70
CA PRO A 246 -16.46 17.22 -15.36
C PRO A 246 -16.06 15.77 -15.08
N LEU A 247 -14.77 15.46 -15.13
CA LEU A 247 -14.23 14.14 -14.77
C LEU A 247 -14.49 13.84 -13.28
N VAL A 248 -14.26 14.83 -12.43
CA VAL A 248 -14.54 14.82 -10.99
C VAL A 248 -15.49 15.98 -10.66
N ASP A 249 -16.63 15.68 -10.07
CA ASP A 249 -17.53 16.74 -9.60
C ASP A 249 -16.95 17.45 -8.38
N LEU A 250 -16.35 18.62 -8.61
CA LEU A 250 -15.82 19.47 -7.54
C LEU A 250 -16.92 20.02 -6.63
N GLY A 251 -18.20 19.93 -7.02
CA GLY A 251 -19.34 20.29 -6.18
C GLY A 251 -19.44 19.44 -4.92
N LEU A 252 -18.98 18.18 -4.97
CA LEU A 252 -18.93 17.29 -3.82
C LEU A 252 -18.05 17.84 -2.68
N PHE A 253 -16.99 18.58 -3.01
CA PHE A 253 -16.10 19.21 -2.02
C PHE A 253 -16.71 20.43 -1.33
N ARG A 254 -17.87 20.93 -1.77
CA ARG A 254 -18.65 21.93 -1.03
C ARG A 254 -19.30 21.32 0.20
N SER A 255 -19.58 20.03 0.18
CA SER A 255 -19.98 19.28 1.37
C SER A 255 -18.79 19.15 2.32
N ARG A 256 -18.90 19.81 3.49
CA ARG A 256 -17.85 19.73 4.52
C ARG A 256 -17.51 18.28 4.91
N PRO A 257 -18.51 17.38 5.10
CA PRO A 257 -18.21 15.98 5.42
C PRO A 257 -17.41 15.27 4.33
N PHE A 258 -17.72 15.51 3.05
CA PHE A 258 -16.97 14.91 1.94
C PHE A 258 -15.54 15.43 1.86
N ALA A 259 -15.36 16.76 1.91
CA ALA A 259 -14.03 17.38 1.83
C ALA A 259 -13.10 16.92 2.97
N VAL A 260 -13.62 16.95 4.22
CA VAL A 260 -12.89 16.47 5.39
C VAL A 260 -12.61 14.96 5.30
N GLY A 261 -13.61 14.19 4.88
CA GLY A 261 -13.48 12.75 4.73
C GLY A 261 -12.42 12.34 3.70
N VAL A 262 -12.36 13.00 2.53
CA VAL A 262 -11.31 12.76 1.52
C VAL A 262 -9.92 13.17 2.06
N GLY A 263 -9.83 14.30 2.76
CA GLY A 263 -8.57 14.75 3.38
C GLY A 263 -8.07 13.79 4.45
N THR A 264 -8.95 13.30 5.33
CA THR A 264 -8.60 12.29 6.35
C THR A 264 -8.29 10.93 5.73
N TRP A 265 -8.97 10.55 4.64
CA TRP A 265 -8.68 9.36 3.86
C TRP A 265 -7.25 9.38 3.29
N LEU A 266 -6.86 10.49 2.66
CA LEU A 266 -5.50 10.66 2.14
C LEU A 266 -4.46 10.58 3.26
N LEU A 267 -4.66 11.30 4.37
CA LEU A 267 -3.75 11.30 5.51
C LEU A 267 -3.62 9.92 6.15
N PHE A 268 -4.73 9.19 6.26
CA PHE A 268 -4.74 7.81 6.76
C PHE A 268 -3.88 6.89 5.87
N TRP A 269 -4.00 6.99 4.55
CA TRP A 269 -3.21 6.17 3.63
C TRP A 269 -1.74 6.58 3.56
N ILE A 270 -1.40 7.84 3.86
CA ILE A 270 -0.01 8.25 4.06
C ILE A 270 0.58 7.51 5.27
N ALA A 271 -0.13 7.48 6.40
CA ALA A 271 0.31 6.75 7.59
C ALA A 271 0.45 5.24 7.33
N MET A 272 -0.52 4.64 6.64
CA MET A 272 -0.52 3.21 6.35
C MET A 272 0.52 2.80 5.32
N GLY A 273 0.75 3.61 4.27
CA GLY A 273 1.81 3.37 3.29
C GLY A 273 3.19 3.35 3.94
N GLY A 274 3.46 4.32 4.82
CA GLY A 274 4.67 4.34 5.64
C GLY A 274 4.78 3.12 6.56
N PHE A 275 3.70 2.73 7.22
CA PHE A 275 3.67 1.54 8.08
C PHE A 275 4.07 0.27 7.31
N PHE A 276 3.46 -0.02 6.16
CA PHE A 276 3.75 -1.23 5.41
C PHE A 276 5.20 -1.27 4.92
N LEU A 277 5.77 -0.12 4.54
CA LEU A 277 7.18 -0.03 4.18
C LEU A 277 8.08 -0.40 5.37
N VAL A 278 7.98 0.34 6.48
CA VAL A 278 8.91 0.15 7.61
C VAL A 278 8.72 -1.21 8.29
N TRP A 279 7.49 -1.72 8.30
CA TRP A 279 7.19 -3.05 8.78
C TRP A 279 7.92 -4.13 7.98
N THR A 280 7.89 -4.03 6.65
CA THR A 280 8.61 -4.97 5.76
C THR A 280 10.13 -4.85 5.95
N LEU A 281 10.65 -3.62 6.01
CA LEU A 281 12.08 -3.36 6.22
C LEU A 281 12.55 -3.91 7.57
N PHE A 282 11.78 -3.71 8.64
CA PHE A 282 12.13 -4.22 9.96
C PHE A 282 12.18 -5.75 10.00
N MET A 283 11.15 -6.44 9.46
CA MET A 283 11.13 -7.91 9.49
C MET A 283 12.19 -8.53 8.59
N GLN A 284 12.39 -8.02 7.37
CA GLN A 284 13.30 -8.61 6.41
C GLN A 284 14.72 -8.07 6.53
N GLY A 285 14.89 -6.76 6.63
CA GLY A 285 16.19 -6.11 6.76
C GLY A 285 16.75 -6.15 8.19
N GLY A 286 15.91 -5.85 9.19
CA GLY A 286 16.30 -5.82 10.61
C GLY A 286 16.44 -7.22 11.22
N LEU A 287 15.40 -8.03 11.11
CA LEU A 287 15.37 -9.38 11.73
C LEU A 287 15.85 -10.49 10.81
N GLY A 288 16.17 -10.22 9.55
CA GLY A 288 16.63 -11.21 8.58
C GLY A 288 15.59 -12.29 8.24
N TRP A 289 14.28 -12.00 8.43
CA TRP A 289 13.23 -12.98 8.18
C TRP A 289 13.01 -13.22 6.69
N SER A 290 12.72 -14.47 6.35
CA SER A 290 12.28 -14.80 5.00
C SER A 290 10.96 -14.11 4.67
N PRO A 291 10.71 -13.76 3.40
CA PRO A 291 9.43 -13.18 2.95
C PRO A 291 8.22 -14.03 3.36
N MET A 292 8.34 -15.35 3.36
CA MET A 292 7.29 -16.28 3.80
C MET A 292 6.96 -16.10 5.29
N ARG A 293 7.98 -16.03 6.17
CA ARG A 293 7.77 -15.81 7.61
C ARG A 293 7.14 -14.45 7.88
N ALA A 294 7.61 -13.42 7.20
CA ALA A 294 7.04 -12.07 7.26
C ALA A 294 5.56 -12.08 6.79
N GLY A 295 5.27 -12.69 5.64
CA GLY A 295 3.91 -12.81 5.10
C GLY A 295 2.94 -13.57 6.00
N LEU A 296 3.36 -14.70 6.58
CA LEU A 296 2.54 -15.45 7.55
C LEU A 296 2.26 -14.62 8.82
N THR A 297 3.23 -13.83 9.27
CA THR A 297 3.04 -12.91 10.40
C THR A 297 2.05 -11.79 10.05
N ALA A 298 2.03 -11.35 8.79
CA ALA A 298 1.06 -10.40 8.25
C ALA A 298 -0.40 -10.87 8.36
N ALA A 299 -0.65 -12.17 8.40
CA ALA A 299 -2.01 -12.70 8.59
C ALA A 299 -2.66 -12.22 9.89
N LEU A 300 -1.87 -11.93 10.92
CA LEU A 300 -2.37 -11.38 12.20
C LEU A 300 -2.97 -9.98 12.02
N PHE A 301 -2.35 -9.14 11.18
CA PHE A 301 -2.94 -7.85 10.79
C PHE A 301 -4.27 -8.06 10.04
N ALA A 302 -4.31 -8.99 9.09
CA ALA A 302 -5.52 -9.27 8.31
C ALA A 302 -6.69 -9.77 9.19
N VAL A 303 -6.40 -10.63 10.18
CA VAL A 303 -7.39 -11.06 11.19
C VAL A 303 -7.91 -9.85 11.96
N GLY A 304 -7.02 -8.99 12.45
CA GLY A 304 -7.40 -7.75 13.13
C GLY A 304 -8.28 -6.86 12.26
N ALA A 305 -7.91 -6.65 10.99
CA ALA A 305 -8.65 -5.83 10.04
C ALA A 305 -10.07 -6.37 9.77
N GLY A 306 -10.20 -7.68 9.61
CA GLY A 306 -11.51 -8.34 9.44
C GLY A 306 -12.40 -8.20 10.67
N VAL A 307 -11.85 -8.41 11.87
CA VAL A 307 -12.57 -8.23 13.15
C VAL A 307 -12.98 -6.78 13.34
N GLY A 308 -12.06 -5.83 13.12
CA GLY A 308 -12.33 -4.39 13.25
C GLY A 308 -13.41 -3.91 12.28
N ALA A 309 -13.34 -4.31 11.01
CA ALA A 309 -14.35 -3.98 10.01
C ALA A 309 -15.73 -4.59 10.36
N GLY A 310 -15.75 -5.86 10.77
CA GLY A 310 -16.99 -6.55 11.15
C GLY A 310 -17.68 -5.94 12.38
N LEU A 311 -16.92 -5.65 13.44
CA LEU A 311 -17.42 -4.98 14.65
C LEU A 311 -17.90 -3.56 14.35
N SER A 312 -17.14 -2.83 13.54
CA SER A 312 -17.46 -1.46 13.16
C SER A 312 -18.82 -1.39 12.46
N VAL A 313 -19.00 -2.16 11.39
CA VAL A 313 -20.22 -2.13 10.57
C VAL A 313 -21.39 -2.84 11.25
N GLY A 314 -21.12 -3.97 11.94
CA GLY A 314 -22.19 -4.80 12.49
C GLY A 314 -22.86 -4.21 13.72
N VAL A 315 -22.12 -3.51 14.59
CA VAL A 315 -22.58 -3.12 15.93
C VAL A 315 -22.30 -1.66 16.26
N LEU A 316 -21.09 -1.19 15.93
CA LEU A 316 -20.60 0.08 16.48
C LEU A 316 -21.05 1.30 15.66
N ALA A 317 -21.07 1.20 14.33
CA ALA A 317 -21.38 2.35 13.47
C ALA A 317 -22.81 2.86 13.71
N ALA A 318 -23.78 1.95 13.79
CA ALA A 318 -25.18 2.29 14.05
C ALA A 318 -25.39 2.97 15.42
N ARG A 319 -24.53 2.67 16.40
CA ARG A 319 -24.70 3.17 17.78
C ARG A 319 -23.84 4.39 18.08
N TYR A 320 -22.65 4.46 17.54
CA TYR A 320 -21.63 5.45 17.91
C TYR A 320 -21.19 6.37 16.76
N GLY A 321 -21.55 6.05 15.51
CA GLY A 321 -21.27 6.84 14.33
C GLY A 321 -19.82 7.25 14.17
N ARG A 322 -19.55 8.55 13.97
CA ARG A 322 -18.19 9.05 13.80
C ARG A 322 -17.21 8.65 14.91
N GLN A 323 -17.71 8.34 16.11
CA GLN A 323 -16.85 7.90 17.22
C GLN A 323 -16.14 6.58 16.90
N VAL A 324 -16.75 5.73 16.07
CA VAL A 324 -16.11 4.48 15.63
C VAL A 324 -14.84 4.76 14.83
N LEU A 325 -14.88 5.74 13.93
CA LEU A 325 -13.72 6.19 13.13
C LEU A 325 -12.60 6.71 14.05
N MET A 326 -12.97 7.50 15.05
CA MET A 326 -12.04 8.05 16.03
C MET A 326 -11.41 6.93 16.87
N ILE A 327 -12.22 6.01 17.39
CA ILE A 327 -11.74 4.86 18.15
C ILE A 327 -10.83 4.00 17.28
N GLY A 328 -11.20 3.75 16.01
CA GLY A 328 -10.39 3.02 15.05
C GLY A 328 -9.02 3.66 14.82
N ALA A 329 -8.97 4.98 14.62
CA ALA A 329 -7.72 5.72 14.46
C ALA A 329 -6.85 5.65 15.75
N LEU A 330 -7.46 5.75 16.93
CA LEU A 330 -6.75 5.63 18.22
C LEU A 330 -6.24 4.21 18.46
N VAL A 331 -7.03 3.18 18.14
CA VAL A 331 -6.60 1.77 18.25
C VAL A 331 -5.44 1.47 17.31
N ASN A 332 -5.50 2.02 16.07
CA ASN A 332 -4.41 1.88 15.12
C ASN A 332 -3.13 2.60 15.62
N ALA A 333 -3.26 3.83 16.12
CA ALA A 333 -2.14 4.59 16.70
C ALA A 333 -1.53 3.87 17.92
N ALA A 334 -2.37 3.30 18.79
CA ALA A 334 -1.92 2.49 19.92
C ALA A 334 -1.19 1.22 19.46
N GLY A 335 -1.68 0.58 18.39
CA GLY A 335 -1.03 -0.55 17.75
C GLY A 335 0.37 -0.19 17.25
N PHE A 336 0.54 0.95 16.57
CA PHE A 336 1.84 1.45 16.13
C PHE A 336 2.78 1.72 17.30
N ALA A 337 2.31 2.45 18.32
CA ALA A 337 3.12 2.78 19.49
C ALA A 337 3.57 1.52 20.25
N LEU A 338 2.65 0.56 20.45
CA LEU A 338 2.95 -0.72 21.10
C LEU A 338 3.95 -1.53 20.27
N TYR A 339 3.78 -1.57 18.94
CA TYR A 339 4.65 -2.34 18.07
C TYR A 339 6.08 -1.78 18.09
N GLY A 340 6.23 -0.46 18.01
CA GLY A 340 7.54 0.19 18.12
C GLY A 340 8.21 -0.05 19.48
N ALA A 341 7.46 0.06 20.58
CA ALA A 341 7.97 -0.20 21.92
C ALA A 341 8.41 -1.66 22.11
N MET A 342 7.64 -2.61 21.57
CA MET A 342 8.00 -4.03 21.65
C MET A 342 9.19 -4.37 20.74
N GLY A 343 9.34 -3.71 19.57
CA GLY A 343 10.49 -3.85 18.70
C GLY A 343 11.80 -3.57 19.42
N VAL A 344 11.86 -2.44 20.13
CA VAL A 344 13.04 -2.08 20.94
C VAL A 344 13.26 -3.02 22.12
N ARG A 345 12.16 -3.45 22.78
CA ARG A 345 12.28 -4.33 23.95
C ARG A 345 12.84 -5.71 23.62
N TYR A 346 12.47 -6.28 22.48
CA TYR A 346 12.84 -7.64 22.10
C TYR A 346 14.01 -7.70 21.11
N GLY A 347 14.30 -6.61 20.39
CA GLY A 347 15.41 -6.55 19.45
C GLY A 347 15.41 -7.71 18.46
N SER A 348 16.55 -8.40 18.35
CA SER A 348 16.74 -9.58 17.50
C SER A 348 15.91 -10.81 17.90
N GLU A 349 15.47 -10.89 19.17
CA GLU A 349 14.65 -11.99 19.69
C GLU A 349 13.14 -11.81 19.43
N PHE A 350 12.74 -10.79 18.68
CA PHE A 350 11.32 -10.50 18.42
C PHE A 350 10.68 -11.60 17.56
N THR A 351 9.71 -12.30 18.13
CA THR A 351 9.04 -13.43 17.48
C THR A 351 7.67 -13.06 16.91
N SER A 352 7.16 -13.85 15.96
CA SER A 352 5.83 -13.65 15.36
C SER A 352 4.70 -13.62 16.40
N TRP A 353 4.80 -14.39 17.50
CA TRP A 353 3.80 -14.41 18.56
C TRP A 353 3.79 -13.14 19.41
N GLN A 354 4.95 -12.57 19.67
CA GLN A 354 5.06 -11.28 20.36
C GLN A 354 4.52 -10.14 19.50
N MET A 355 4.64 -10.23 18.17
CA MET A 355 4.05 -9.29 17.21
C MET A 355 2.52 -9.42 17.09
N ALA A 356 1.91 -10.50 17.60
CA ALA A 356 0.49 -10.77 17.41
C ALA A 356 -0.40 -9.64 17.96
N LEU A 357 -0.18 -9.22 19.19
CA LEU A 357 -1.01 -8.19 19.82
C LEU A 357 -0.94 -6.85 19.08
N PRO A 358 0.25 -6.25 18.82
CA PRO A 358 0.32 -4.99 18.09
C PRO A 358 -0.22 -5.09 16.67
N LEU A 359 0.00 -6.19 15.95
CA LEU A 359 -0.51 -6.38 14.59
C LEU A 359 -2.03 -6.51 14.56
N VAL A 360 -2.63 -7.27 15.50
CA VAL A 360 -4.09 -7.40 15.60
C VAL A 360 -4.72 -6.05 15.96
N LEU A 361 -4.13 -5.28 16.87
CA LEU A 361 -4.60 -3.93 17.21
C LEU A 361 -4.51 -2.99 16.00
N THR A 362 -3.36 -2.96 15.33
CA THR A 362 -3.16 -2.15 14.12
C THR A 362 -4.18 -2.52 13.04
N GLY A 363 -4.35 -3.81 12.78
CA GLY A 363 -5.35 -4.30 11.85
C GLY A 363 -6.78 -3.94 12.25
N ALA A 364 -7.15 -4.14 13.52
CA ALA A 364 -8.48 -3.81 14.02
C ALA A 364 -8.79 -2.30 13.84
N GLY A 365 -7.86 -1.43 14.20
CA GLY A 365 -7.96 0.00 13.96
C GLY A 365 -8.10 0.34 12.47
N PHE A 366 -7.33 -0.32 11.61
CA PHE A 366 -7.44 -0.19 10.14
C PHE A 366 -8.85 -0.54 9.65
N GLY A 367 -9.38 -1.71 10.03
CA GLY A 367 -10.72 -2.14 9.64
C GLY A 367 -11.83 -1.21 10.13
N MET A 368 -11.68 -0.68 11.37
CA MET A 368 -12.62 0.28 11.96
C MET A 368 -12.60 1.65 11.26
N VAL A 369 -11.52 2.02 10.57
CA VAL A 369 -11.44 3.27 9.81
C VAL A 369 -11.88 3.07 8.37
N VAL A 370 -11.32 2.07 7.66
CA VAL A 370 -11.47 1.93 6.20
C VAL A 370 -12.92 1.69 5.80
N ALA A 371 -13.58 0.67 6.36
CA ALA A 371 -14.91 0.28 5.92
C ALA A 371 -15.97 1.37 6.17
N PRO A 372 -16.08 1.99 7.37
CA PRO A 372 -17.07 3.04 7.58
C PRO A 372 -16.74 4.35 6.85
N THR A 373 -15.45 4.67 6.64
CA THR A 373 -15.08 5.88 5.87
C THR A 373 -15.51 5.75 4.41
N LEU A 374 -15.29 4.59 3.79
CA LEU A 374 -15.75 4.32 2.42
C LEU A 374 -17.28 4.40 2.32
N ASP A 375 -18.00 3.80 3.26
CA ASP A 375 -19.48 3.84 3.29
C ASP A 375 -19.98 5.28 3.45
N LEU A 376 -19.40 6.05 4.36
CA LEU A 376 -19.74 7.46 4.58
C LEU A 376 -19.48 8.31 3.34
N LEU A 377 -18.33 8.15 2.67
CA LEU A 377 -17.96 8.97 1.52
C LEU A 377 -18.79 8.60 0.28
N LEU A 378 -18.95 7.31 0.00
CA LEU A 378 -19.74 6.84 -1.13
C LEU A 378 -21.25 7.08 -0.92
N GLY A 379 -21.71 7.03 0.33
CA GLY A 379 -23.11 7.31 0.67
C GLY A 379 -23.56 8.75 0.38
N GLN A 380 -22.63 9.71 0.27
CA GLN A 380 -22.92 11.11 -0.08
C GLN A 380 -22.93 11.38 -1.60
N VAL A 381 -22.55 10.39 -2.40
CA VAL A 381 -22.39 10.54 -3.84
C VAL A 381 -23.63 9.97 -4.56
N PRO A 382 -24.23 10.71 -5.51
CA PRO A 382 -25.30 10.18 -6.33
C PRO A 382 -24.87 8.91 -7.08
N GLN A 383 -25.78 7.95 -7.21
CA GLN A 383 -25.47 6.66 -7.87
C GLN A 383 -24.92 6.83 -9.31
N ARG A 384 -25.34 7.90 -10.00
CA ARG A 384 -24.86 8.23 -11.36
C ARG A 384 -23.35 8.54 -11.40
N GLU A 385 -22.74 8.92 -10.29
CA GLU A 385 -21.34 9.34 -10.15
C GLU A 385 -20.51 8.35 -9.31
N ALA A 386 -21.08 7.19 -8.98
CA ALA A 386 -20.45 6.19 -8.12
C ALA A 386 -19.09 5.70 -8.64
N GLY A 387 -18.95 5.53 -9.95
CA GLY A 387 -17.69 5.12 -10.57
C GLY A 387 -16.62 6.20 -10.46
N SER A 388 -16.98 7.46 -10.74
CA SER A 388 -16.06 8.60 -10.60
C SER A 388 -15.60 8.79 -9.16
N ALA A 389 -16.52 8.71 -8.18
CA ALA A 389 -16.18 8.82 -6.76
C ALA A 389 -15.31 7.65 -6.29
N SER A 390 -15.62 6.43 -6.72
CA SER A 390 -14.81 5.25 -6.44
C SER A 390 -13.40 5.38 -7.02
N GLY A 391 -13.27 5.86 -8.27
CA GLY A 391 -11.99 6.16 -8.89
C GLY A 391 -11.19 7.20 -8.10
N LEU A 392 -11.84 8.29 -7.65
CA LEU A 392 -11.21 9.33 -6.84
C LEU A 392 -10.69 8.78 -5.50
N LEU A 393 -11.48 7.98 -4.80
CA LEU A 393 -11.09 7.38 -3.51
C LEU A 393 -9.92 6.40 -3.67
N ASN A 394 -9.95 5.55 -4.71
CA ASN A 394 -8.85 4.64 -5.00
C ASN A 394 -7.57 5.41 -5.41
N THR A 395 -7.70 6.48 -6.20
CA THR A 395 -6.55 7.33 -6.55
C THR A 395 -6.01 8.03 -5.30
N GLY A 396 -6.88 8.55 -4.42
CA GLY A 396 -6.47 9.13 -3.14
C GLY A 396 -5.74 8.12 -2.23
N GLN A 397 -6.18 6.86 -2.24
CA GLN A 397 -5.49 5.76 -1.56
C GLN A 397 -4.09 5.54 -2.14
N GLN A 398 -3.95 5.43 -3.46
CA GLN A 398 -2.66 5.19 -4.09
C GLN A 398 -1.68 6.36 -3.91
N LEU A 399 -2.17 7.61 -4.08
CA LEU A 399 -1.37 8.80 -3.82
C LEU A 399 -0.95 8.89 -2.34
N GLY A 400 -1.86 8.60 -1.42
CA GLY A 400 -1.56 8.56 0.01
C GLY A 400 -0.49 7.52 0.33
N THR A 401 -0.64 6.31 -0.20
CA THR A 401 0.35 5.24 -0.01
C THR A 401 1.71 5.62 -0.59
N ALA A 402 1.78 6.16 -1.81
CA ALA A 402 3.04 6.58 -2.44
C ALA A 402 3.73 7.71 -1.65
N LEU A 403 2.96 8.72 -1.22
CA LEU A 403 3.47 9.80 -0.36
C LEU A 403 3.97 9.23 0.98
N GLY A 404 3.24 8.28 1.57
CA GLY A 404 3.62 7.62 2.82
C GLY A 404 4.95 6.86 2.69
N VAL A 405 5.08 6.08 1.64
CA VAL A 405 6.32 5.34 1.32
C VAL A 405 7.48 6.32 1.15
N ALA A 406 7.30 7.39 0.38
CA ALA A 406 8.37 8.38 0.13
C ALA A 406 8.77 9.13 1.41
N LEU A 407 7.80 9.71 2.13
CA LEU A 407 8.08 10.53 3.32
C LEU A 407 8.66 9.71 4.47
N VAL A 408 8.03 8.56 4.75
CA VAL A 408 8.47 7.68 5.84
C VAL A 408 9.74 6.93 5.45
N GLY A 409 9.94 6.61 4.16
CA GLY A 409 11.17 6.04 3.65
C GLY A 409 12.37 6.96 3.89
N VAL A 410 12.27 8.24 3.50
CA VAL A 410 13.32 9.23 3.77
C VAL A 410 13.59 9.33 5.28
N LEU A 411 12.54 9.45 6.10
CA LEU A 411 12.68 9.51 7.55
C LEU A 411 13.38 8.26 8.10
N PHE A 412 12.95 7.06 7.67
CA PHE A 412 13.48 5.78 8.14
C PHE A 412 14.99 5.68 7.88
N PHE A 413 15.41 5.91 6.63
CA PHE A 413 16.82 5.74 6.28
C PHE A 413 17.71 6.86 6.85
N THR A 414 17.18 8.08 7.00
CA THR A 414 17.91 9.16 7.70
C THR A 414 18.13 8.82 9.18
N VAL A 415 17.13 8.21 9.84
CA VAL A 415 17.26 7.79 11.24
C VAL A 415 18.17 6.56 11.35
N LEU A 416 18.06 5.61 10.41
CA LEU A 416 18.87 4.39 10.38
C LEU A 416 20.36 4.71 10.25
N ASP A 417 20.72 5.65 9.37
CA ASP A 417 22.08 6.13 9.19
C ASP A 417 22.58 6.88 10.43
N ARG A 418 21.82 7.87 10.89
CA ARG A 418 22.17 8.69 12.05
C ARG A 418 22.40 7.89 13.33
N ASP A 419 21.56 6.90 13.58
CA ASP A 419 21.53 6.13 14.83
C ASP A 419 22.31 4.81 14.73
N SER A 420 23.11 4.59 13.65
CA SER A 420 23.92 3.40 13.44
C SER A 420 24.91 3.12 14.58
N ASP A 421 25.42 4.19 15.22
CA ASP A 421 26.29 4.10 16.41
C ASP A 421 25.61 3.42 17.62
N LEU A 422 24.28 3.48 17.75
CA LEU A 422 23.54 2.80 18.82
C LEU A 422 23.66 1.29 18.72
N GLY A 423 23.54 0.74 17.50
CA GLY A 423 23.74 -0.68 17.24
C GLY A 423 25.16 -1.13 17.56
N VAL A 424 26.16 -0.36 17.15
CA VAL A 424 27.58 -0.64 17.47
C VAL A 424 27.83 -0.59 18.97
N ALA A 425 27.32 0.44 19.67
CA ALA A 425 27.50 0.59 21.11
C ALA A 425 26.87 -0.57 21.90
N ALA A 426 25.73 -1.11 21.43
CA ALA A 426 25.05 -2.21 22.09
C ALA A 426 25.88 -3.49 22.13
N VAL A 427 26.59 -3.81 21.05
CA VAL A 427 27.35 -5.08 20.90
C VAL A 427 28.83 -4.95 21.25
N THR A 428 29.38 -3.74 21.33
CA THR A 428 30.80 -3.48 21.61
C THR A 428 31.33 -4.19 22.89
N PRO A 429 30.59 -4.19 24.03
CA PRO A 429 31.05 -4.88 25.24
C PRO A 429 31.22 -6.38 25.05
N GLU A 430 30.32 -7.02 24.32
CA GLU A 430 30.34 -8.47 24.05
C GLU A 430 31.46 -8.84 23.10
N ILE A 431 31.61 -8.10 21.98
CA ILE A 431 32.74 -8.28 21.05
C ILE A 431 34.05 -8.17 21.81
N ARG A 432 34.22 -7.15 22.68
CA ARG A 432 35.45 -6.94 23.45
C ARG A 432 35.72 -8.09 24.42
N ALA A 433 34.70 -8.63 25.09
CA ALA A 433 34.82 -9.76 25.98
C ALA A 433 35.29 -11.03 25.23
N GLU A 434 34.69 -11.34 24.09
CA GLU A 434 35.05 -12.49 23.27
C GLU A 434 36.46 -12.38 22.65
N LEU A 435 36.82 -11.19 22.17
CA LEU A 435 38.18 -10.92 21.67
C LEU A 435 39.22 -11.08 22.79
N THR A 436 38.89 -10.71 24.03
CA THR A 436 39.76 -10.88 25.20
C THR A 436 39.92 -12.37 25.53
N LEU A 437 38.84 -13.17 25.50
CA LEU A 437 38.86 -14.62 25.68
C LEU A 437 39.68 -15.32 24.58
N ALA A 438 39.64 -14.80 23.36
CA ALA A 438 40.45 -15.27 22.25
C ALA A 438 41.93 -14.85 22.31
N GLY A 439 42.35 -14.10 23.35
CA GLY A 439 43.73 -13.66 23.56
C GLY A 439 44.19 -12.53 22.62
N VAL A 440 43.25 -11.75 22.03
CA VAL A 440 43.56 -10.64 21.12
C VAL A 440 44.10 -9.47 21.93
N PRO A 441 45.26 -8.87 21.57
CA PRO A 441 45.80 -7.70 22.25
C PRO A 441 44.84 -6.48 22.16
N VAL A 442 44.78 -5.65 23.21
CA VAL A 442 43.83 -4.53 23.31
C VAL A 442 43.95 -3.54 22.12
N GLN A 443 45.18 -3.25 21.66
CA GLN A 443 45.37 -2.37 20.49
C GLN A 443 44.76 -2.94 19.21
N VAL A 444 44.78 -4.28 19.05
CA VAL A 444 44.15 -4.97 17.89
C VAL A 444 42.64 -5.02 18.06
N GLN A 445 42.13 -5.18 19.30
CA GLN A 445 40.67 -5.10 19.58
C GLN A 445 40.10 -3.75 19.17
N ASP A 446 40.81 -2.63 19.48
CA ASP A 446 40.35 -1.30 19.13
C ASP A 446 40.31 -1.07 17.59
N GLN A 447 41.30 -1.64 16.86
CA GLN A 447 41.28 -1.61 15.39
C GLN A 447 40.14 -2.43 14.79
N ILE A 448 39.87 -3.63 15.34
CA ILE A 448 38.75 -4.49 14.93
C ILE A 448 37.41 -3.76 15.18
N LEU A 449 37.24 -3.16 16.35
CA LEU A 449 36.01 -2.43 16.71
C LEU A 449 35.82 -1.19 15.83
N ALA A 450 36.89 -0.46 15.50
CA ALA A 450 36.78 0.66 14.58
C ALA A 450 36.40 0.22 13.16
N GLY A 451 36.98 -0.87 12.65
CA GLY A 451 36.59 -1.45 11.37
C GLY A 451 35.15 -1.99 11.35
N PHE A 452 34.72 -2.60 12.45
CA PHE A 452 33.34 -3.04 12.62
C PHE A 452 32.34 -1.87 12.61
N ALA A 453 32.66 -0.79 13.35
CA ALA A 453 31.82 0.42 13.38
C ALA A 453 31.70 1.05 11.99
N ALA A 454 32.81 1.18 11.26
CA ALA A 454 32.81 1.69 9.89
C ALA A 454 31.95 0.79 8.95
N CYS A 455 32.07 -0.54 9.06
CA CYS A 455 31.23 -1.46 8.28
C CYS A 455 29.73 -1.31 8.58
N VAL A 456 29.34 -1.22 9.86
CA VAL A 456 27.93 -1.04 10.26
C VAL A 456 27.40 0.31 9.75
N HIS A 457 28.17 1.37 9.87
CA HIS A 457 27.80 2.70 9.37
C HIS A 457 27.60 2.70 7.86
N ASP A 458 28.59 2.26 7.09
CA ASP A 458 28.51 2.25 5.63
C ASP A 458 27.37 1.35 5.14
N ARG A 459 27.11 0.23 5.83
CA ARG A 459 25.97 -0.67 5.50
C ARG A 459 24.61 -0.04 5.82
N SER A 460 24.53 0.79 6.85
CA SER A 460 23.30 1.53 7.18
C SER A 460 22.99 2.65 6.18
N ALA A 461 24.03 3.21 5.57
CA ALA A 461 23.93 4.22 4.52
C ALA A 461 23.68 3.63 3.12
N GLU A 462 23.95 2.32 2.90
CA GLU A 462 23.85 1.67 1.61
C GLU A 462 22.38 1.45 1.20
N ASP A 463 22.06 1.82 -0.02
CA ASP A 463 20.69 1.69 -0.57
C ASP A 463 20.38 0.28 -1.09
N ASP A 464 21.39 -0.45 -1.57
CA ASP A 464 21.25 -1.83 -2.07
C ASP A 464 21.76 -2.84 -1.03
N PRO A 465 20.85 -3.62 -0.40
CA PRO A 465 21.24 -4.65 0.57
C PRO A 465 22.18 -5.73 0.00
N ALA A 466 22.25 -5.87 -1.33
CA ALA A 466 23.13 -6.83 -1.98
C ALA A 466 24.57 -6.34 -2.13
N VAL A 467 24.80 -5.04 -2.01
CA VAL A 467 26.14 -4.44 -2.04
C VAL A 467 26.80 -4.60 -0.68
N THR A 468 28.00 -5.18 -0.67
CA THR A 468 28.82 -5.25 0.54
C THR A 468 29.81 -4.07 0.50
N PRO A 469 29.69 -3.07 1.39
CA PRO A 469 30.62 -1.94 1.45
C PRO A 469 32.08 -2.38 1.56
N ALA A 470 32.98 -1.55 1.03
CA ALA A 470 34.42 -1.84 1.08
C ALA A 470 34.95 -2.01 2.51
N SER A 471 34.42 -1.24 3.46
CA SER A 471 34.72 -1.35 4.90
C SER A 471 34.37 -2.72 5.50
N CYS A 472 33.36 -3.41 4.95
CA CYS A 472 32.95 -4.73 5.38
C CYS A 472 33.82 -5.86 4.75
N GLN A 473 34.58 -5.57 3.69
CA GLN A 473 35.42 -6.54 2.98
C GLN A 473 36.82 -6.69 3.61
N SER A 474 37.23 -5.76 4.46
CA SER A 474 38.57 -5.67 5.03
C SER A 474 38.77 -6.56 6.25
N ASN A 475 38.39 -7.84 6.18
CA ASN A 475 38.70 -8.79 7.24
C ASN A 475 39.86 -9.71 6.81
N PRO A 476 41.13 -9.38 7.15
CA PRO A 476 42.31 -10.13 6.71
C PRO A 476 42.52 -11.48 7.47
N VAL A 477 41.61 -11.82 8.38
CA VAL A 477 41.74 -13.03 9.23
C VAL A 477 40.73 -14.07 8.71
N GLY A 478 41.22 -15.09 8.03
CA GLY A 478 40.44 -16.22 7.52
C GLY A 478 39.52 -16.86 8.57
N GLU A 479 38.71 -17.87 8.20
CA GLU A 479 37.69 -18.59 9.00
C GLU A 479 38.04 -18.79 10.48
N SER A 480 38.11 -17.74 11.23
CA SER A 480 38.54 -17.67 12.62
C SER A 480 37.32 -17.40 13.51
N VAL A 481 37.47 -17.70 14.79
CA VAL A 481 36.50 -17.33 15.83
C VAL A 481 36.07 -15.87 15.71
N ILE A 482 36.99 -14.97 15.32
CA ILE A 482 36.76 -13.53 15.16
C ILE A 482 35.73 -13.24 14.07
N SER A 483 35.79 -13.88 12.90
CA SER A 483 34.82 -13.64 11.81
C SER A 483 33.40 -14.06 12.21
N ARG A 484 33.26 -15.14 12.98
CA ARG A 484 31.94 -15.57 13.50
C ARG A 484 31.39 -14.59 14.52
N VAL A 485 32.21 -14.15 15.48
CA VAL A 485 31.85 -13.15 16.51
C VAL A 485 31.37 -11.86 15.85
N LEU A 486 32.11 -11.35 14.85
CA LEU A 486 31.76 -10.13 14.15
C LEU A 486 30.48 -10.28 13.29
N ALA A 487 30.25 -11.47 12.73
CA ALA A 487 29.01 -11.73 11.96
C ALA A 487 27.77 -11.79 12.86
N GLU A 488 27.86 -12.46 14.02
CA GLU A 488 26.79 -12.52 15.02
C GLU A 488 26.52 -11.14 15.61
N ALA A 489 27.55 -10.42 16.01
CA ALA A 489 27.45 -9.04 16.51
C ALA A 489 26.91 -8.07 15.44
N GLY A 490 27.28 -8.27 14.17
CA GLY A 490 26.75 -7.46 13.06
C GLY A 490 25.25 -7.66 12.85
N ALA A 491 24.76 -8.87 12.97
CA ALA A 491 23.33 -9.16 12.91
C ALA A 491 22.56 -8.51 14.09
N GLU A 492 23.14 -8.56 15.30
CA GLU A 492 22.55 -7.95 16.50
C GLU A 492 22.57 -6.42 16.41
N ALA A 493 23.71 -5.81 16.07
CA ALA A 493 23.83 -4.37 15.87
C ALA A 493 22.81 -3.85 14.84
N ASN A 494 22.64 -4.57 13.73
CA ASN A 494 21.65 -4.26 12.72
C ASN A 494 20.23 -4.35 13.29
N ALA A 495 19.89 -5.42 14.02
CA ALA A 495 18.57 -5.58 14.62
C ALA A 495 18.24 -4.46 15.62
N VAL A 496 19.20 -4.04 16.45
CA VAL A 496 19.05 -2.91 17.40
C VAL A 496 18.81 -1.60 16.65
N ASN A 497 19.63 -1.30 15.65
CA ASN A 497 19.50 -0.08 14.85
C ASN A 497 18.15 -0.02 14.13
N PHE A 498 17.72 -1.14 13.50
CA PHE A 498 16.42 -1.24 12.86
C PHE A 498 15.26 -1.13 13.87
N ALA A 499 15.37 -1.69 15.07
CA ALA A 499 14.34 -1.62 16.09
C ALA A 499 14.10 -0.18 16.60
N GLU A 500 15.17 0.58 16.83
CA GLU A 500 15.08 2.00 17.20
C GLU A 500 14.49 2.84 16.06
N THR A 501 14.98 2.66 14.86
CA THR A 501 14.46 3.33 13.66
C THR A 501 12.98 3.02 13.43
N PHE A 502 12.58 1.75 13.61
CA PHE A 502 11.21 1.30 13.55
C PHE A 502 10.32 1.99 14.59
N ARG A 503 10.78 2.08 15.84
CA ARG A 503 10.07 2.79 16.90
C ARG A 503 9.85 4.27 16.58
N TYR A 504 10.89 4.95 16.07
CA TYR A 504 10.81 6.36 15.67
C TYR A 504 9.79 6.57 14.57
N THR A 505 9.87 5.80 13.51
CA THR A 505 8.98 5.93 12.35
C THR A 505 7.53 5.56 12.68
N LEU A 506 7.31 4.54 13.50
CA LEU A 506 5.95 4.22 13.98
C LEU A 506 5.39 5.28 14.91
N SER A 507 6.22 5.94 15.73
CA SER A 507 5.79 7.07 16.58
C SER A 507 5.31 8.24 15.73
N TYR A 508 6.00 8.53 14.61
CA TYR A 508 5.57 9.53 13.63
C TYR A 508 4.24 9.11 12.97
N GLY A 509 4.13 7.86 12.53
CA GLY A 509 2.89 7.31 11.98
C GLY A 509 1.71 7.38 12.98
N ALA A 510 1.95 7.09 14.26
CA ALA A 510 0.96 7.23 15.33
C ALA A 510 0.51 8.69 15.48
N GLY A 511 1.44 9.66 15.40
CA GLY A 511 1.13 11.09 15.38
C GLY A 511 0.21 11.47 14.20
N MET A 512 0.48 10.94 13.01
CA MET A 512 -0.40 11.16 11.85
C MET A 512 -1.79 10.56 12.06
N LEU A 513 -1.91 9.39 12.67
CA LEU A 513 -3.20 8.77 13.00
C LEU A 513 -3.98 9.58 14.06
N LEU A 514 -3.29 10.25 14.97
CA LEU A 514 -3.94 11.21 15.88
C LEU A 514 -4.47 12.43 15.12
N LEU A 515 -3.77 12.92 14.09
CA LEU A 515 -4.30 13.97 13.20
C LEU A 515 -5.52 13.48 12.42
N VAL A 516 -5.52 12.24 11.94
CA VAL A 516 -6.71 11.60 11.33
C VAL A 516 -7.88 11.56 12.32
N CYS A 517 -7.62 11.17 13.57
CA CYS A 517 -8.63 11.18 14.62
C CYS A 517 -9.22 12.58 14.86
N LEU A 518 -8.37 13.62 14.89
CA LEU A 518 -8.81 15.01 14.98
C LEU A 518 -9.63 15.44 13.76
N GLY A 519 -9.23 15.02 12.56
CA GLY A 519 -9.98 15.25 11.33
C GLY A 519 -11.41 14.68 11.40
N PHE A 520 -11.59 13.51 11.98
CA PHE A 520 -12.91 12.91 12.18
C PHE A 520 -13.81 13.68 13.14
N LEU A 521 -13.25 14.54 14.03
CA LEU A 521 -14.05 15.45 14.83
C LEU A 521 -14.82 16.49 14.01
N ALA A 522 -14.30 16.82 12.82
CA ALA A 522 -14.95 17.76 11.92
C ALA A 522 -16.12 17.16 11.11
N LEU A 523 -16.29 15.82 11.16
CA LEU A 523 -17.44 15.14 10.58
C LEU A 523 -18.70 15.34 11.44
N PRO A 524 -19.90 15.39 10.84
CA PRO A 524 -21.15 15.57 11.60
C PRO A 524 -21.39 14.40 12.55
N LYS A 525 -22.02 14.69 13.69
CA LYS A 525 -22.63 13.69 14.58
C LYS A 525 -23.90 13.21 13.89
N GLU A 526 -23.96 12.02 13.53
CA GLU A 526 -24.95 11.22 12.90
C GLU A 526 -26.37 11.58 12.79
N ALA A 527 -27.30 11.20 12.46
CA ALA A 527 -28.77 11.37 12.40
C ALA A 527 -29.29 12.44 11.43
N LYS A 528 -28.53 13.46 11.05
CA LYS A 528 -29.00 14.52 10.13
C LYS A 528 -28.66 14.29 8.66
N LEU A 529 -27.81 13.33 8.33
CA LEU A 529 -27.46 13.00 6.93
C LEU A 529 -28.56 12.20 6.23
N GLU A 530 -29.28 11.34 6.96
CA GLU A 530 -30.40 10.57 6.42
C GLU A 530 -31.61 11.43 6.03
N GLN A 531 -31.89 12.50 6.76
CA GLN A 531 -33.08 13.32 6.52
C GLN A 531 -32.96 14.28 5.32
N ARG A 532 -31.77 14.83 5.05
CA ARG A 532 -31.61 15.78 3.93
C ARG A 532 -31.61 15.13 2.54
N VAL A 533 -31.18 13.88 2.43
CA VAL A 533 -31.17 13.15 1.14
C VAL A 533 -32.58 12.66 0.79
N LEU A 534 -33.44 12.45 1.79
CA LEU A 534 -34.83 12.03 1.58
C LEU A 534 -35.74 13.21 1.18
N GLU A 535 -35.39 14.45 1.58
CA GLU A 535 -36.16 15.65 1.20
C GLU A 535 -35.88 16.11 -0.24
N ASP A 536 -34.68 15.81 -0.79
CA ASP A 536 -34.34 16.16 -2.18
C ASP A 536 -34.77 15.10 -3.23
N ASP A 537 -35.20 13.90 -2.81
CA ASP A 537 -35.64 12.80 -3.68
C ASP A 537 -37.18 12.56 -3.68
N GLU A 538 -37.96 13.39 -2.98
CA GLU A 538 -39.43 13.33 -3.18
C GLU A 538 -39.75 13.93 -4.56
N PRO A 539 -40.31 13.15 -5.49
CA PRO A 539 -40.83 13.74 -6.73
C PRO A 539 -41.95 14.68 -6.37
N GLU A 540 -41.88 15.96 -6.81
CA GLU A 540 -43.04 16.86 -6.81
C GLU A 540 -44.22 16.11 -7.41
N ILE A 541 -45.15 15.71 -6.56
CA ILE A 541 -46.44 15.19 -7.00
C ILE A 541 -47.17 16.40 -7.58
N VAL A 542 -47.03 16.60 -8.88
CA VAL A 542 -47.90 17.52 -9.63
C VAL A 542 -49.31 16.88 -9.60
N THR A 543 -50.09 17.36 -8.65
CA THR A 543 -51.55 17.13 -8.70
C THR A 543 -52.09 17.94 -9.86
N VAL A 544 -52.52 17.23 -10.90
CA VAL A 544 -53.41 17.75 -11.96
C VAL A 544 -54.85 17.52 -11.56
#